data_b4bd08425c5a2d76b52dc3801cca1a00
#
_entry.id   b4bd08425c5a2d76b52dc3801cca1a00
#
_cell.length_a   1.000
_cell.length_b   1.000
_cell.length_c   1.000
_cell.angle_alpha   90.00
_cell.angle_beta   90.00
_cell.angle_gamma   90.00
#
_symmetry.space_group_name_H-M   'P 1'
#
loop_
_entity.id
_entity.type
_entity.pdbx_description
1 polymer ?
#
loop_
_entity_poly.entity_id
_entity_poly.type
_entity_poly.pdbx_seq_one_letter_code
_entity_poly.pdbx_strand_id
1 'polypeptide(L)'
;MNTLVTSPSTPSVTAAPTGRYVRVGLVAGVSAAVANLAIVATARAFDVPMRVQDKPVPLVAFPQLTLIASIIAVGLAAAVTRWSRHPRKVFVTTTLALTALFTLPPILADASTSTKLVLELTHLVVAACVIPAVAGRLPNDR
;
A
#
# COMPACT_ATOMS: atom_id res chain seq x y z
N MET A 1 6.96 -20.66 59.30
CA MET A 1 6.70 -19.34 58.67
C MET A 1 7.22 -19.44 57.23
N ASN A 2 6.34 -19.85 56.28
CA ASN A 2 6.69 -20.01 54.86
C ASN A 2 6.39 -18.71 54.16
N THR A 3 7.40 -17.93 53.81
CA THR A 3 7.30 -16.78 52.90
C THR A 3 7.19 -17.29 51.48
N LEU A 4 6.02 -17.23 50.91
CA LEU A 4 5.78 -17.44 49.48
C LEU A 4 6.45 -16.27 48.70
N VAL A 5 7.56 -16.54 48.08
CA VAL A 5 8.18 -15.64 47.11
C VAL A 5 7.37 -15.71 45.83
N THR A 6 6.46 -14.75 45.63
CA THR A 6 5.76 -14.54 44.36
C THR A 6 6.77 -13.99 43.35
N SER A 7 7.22 -14.83 42.42
CA SER A 7 7.99 -14.40 41.26
C SER A 7 7.18 -13.43 40.42
N PRO A 8 7.71 -12.24 40.05
CA PRO A 8 7.03 -11.35 39.15
C PRO A 8 6.90 -12.01 37.77
N SER A 9 5.67 -12.22 37.34
CA SER A 9 5.37 -12.67 35.98
C SER A 9 5.81 -11.58 35.00
N THR A 10 6.90 -11.85 34.29
CA THR A 10 7.34 -11.00 33.18
C THR A 10 6.22 -10.98 32.13
N PRO A 11 5.69 -9.79 31.73
CA PRO A 11 4.71 -9.74 30.67
C PRO A 11 5.35 -10.25 29.38
N SER A 12 4.86 -11.38 28.88
CA SER A 12 5.25 -11.87 27.55
C SER A 12 4.77 -10.86 26.51
N VAL A 13 5.70 -10.11 25.96
CA VAL A 13 5.45 -9.25 24.79
C VAL A 13 5.13 -10.17 23.62
N THR A 14 3.86 -10.46 23.43
CA THR A 14 3.38 -11.22 22.27
C THR A 14 3.61 -10.35 21.04
N ALA A 15 4.69 -10.63 20.31
CA ALA A 15 4.93 -10.00 19.02
C ALA A 15 3.71 -10.23 18.14
N ALA A 16 3.11 -9.16 17.63
CA ALA A 16 1.95 -9.26 16.73
C ALA A 16 2.33 -10.18 15.54
N PRO A 17 1.53 -11.22 15.22
CA PRO A 17 1.90 -12.22 14.24
C PRO A 17 2.09 -11.54 12.89
N THR A 18 3.33 -11.54 12.40
CA THR A 18 3.77 -10.95 11.13
C THR A 18 2.88 -11.38 9.95
N GLY A 19 2.37 -12.61 9.98
CA GLY A 19 1.48 -13.14 8.96
C GLY A 19 0.16 -12.38 8.78
N ARG A 20 -0.31 -11.64 9.78
CA ARG A 20 -1.64 -10.99 9.71
C ARG A 20 -1.66 -9.77 8.80
N TYR A 21 -0.69 -8.86 8.90
CA TYR A 21 -0.62 -7.69 8.02
C TYR A 21 -0.14 -8.07 6.61
N VAL A 22 0.68 -9.12 6.47
CA VAL A 22 1.09 -9.66 5.17
C VAL A 22 -0.13 -10.16 4.38
N ARG A 23 -0.94 -11.04 4.98
CA ARG A 23 -2.15 -11.55 4.32
C ARG A 23 -3.13 -10.44 3.95
N VAL A 24 -3.38 -9.51 4.86
CA VAL A 24 -4.30 -8.39 4.62
C VAL A 24 -3.75 -7.46 3.54
N GLY A 25 -2.45 -7.17 3.54
CA GLY A 25 -1.80 -6.35 2.52
C GLY A 25 -1.85 -6.98 1.13
N LEU A 26 -1.63 -8.29 1.03
CA LEU A 26 -1.74 -9.02 -0.24
C LEU A 26 -3.19 -9.05 -0.76
N VAL A 27 -4.17 -9.33 0.10
CA VAL A 27 -5.60 -9.29 -0.29
C VAL A 27 -6.00 -7.89 -0.75
N ALA A 28 -5.62 -6.84 -0.01
CA ALA A 28 -5.88 -5.45 -0.40
C ALA A 28 -5.19 -5.12 -1.74
N GLY A 29 -3.97 -5.59 -1.96
CA GLY A 29 -3.24 -5.41 -3.21
C GLY A 29 -3.92 -6.07 -4.41
N VAL A 30 -4.39 -7.30 -4.25
CA VAL A 30 -5.15 -8.01 -5.30
C VAL A 30 -6.47 -7.29 -5.59
N SER A 31 -7.20 -6.88 -4.54
CA SER A 31 -8.45 -6.11 -4.71
C SER A 31 -8.21 -4.78 -5.45
N ALA A 32 -7.15 -4.06 -5.10
CA ALA A 32 -6.76 -2.83 -5.77
C ALA A 32 -6.34 -3.09 -7.24
N ALA A 33 -5.64 -4.19 -7.52
CA ALA A 33 -5.25 -4.57 -8.87
C ALA A 33 -6.47 -4.85 -9.76
N VAL A 34 -7.49 -5.55 -9.24
CA VAL A 34 -8.75 -5.80 -9.94
C VAL A 34 -9.50 -4.49 -10.17
N ALA A 35 -9.59 -3.61 -9.16
CA ALA A 35 -10.22 -2.30 -9.30
C ALA A 35 -9.52 -1.45 -10.36
N ASN A 36 -8.19 -1.41 -10.37
CA ASN A 36 -7.42 -0.68 -11.36
C ASN A 36 -7.61 -1.22 -12.76
N LEU A 37 -7.67 -2.54 -12.91
CA LEU A 37 -7.97 -3.16 -14.20
C LEU A 37 -9.35 -2.73 -14.72
N ALA A 38 -10.36 -2.71 -13.85
CA ALA A 38 -11.71 -2.26 -14.20
C ALA A 38 -11.73 -0.77 -14.60
N ILE A 39 -11.05 0.10 -13.84
CA ILE A 39 -10.94 1.54 -14.15
C ILE A 39 -10.33 1.74 -15.54
N VAL A 40 -9.20 1.10 -15.82
CA VAL A 40 -8.50 1.27 -17.09
C VAL A 40 -9.26 0.65 -18.26
N ALA A 41 -9.91 -0.50 -18.06
CA ALA A 41 -10.77 -1.11 -19.07
C ALA A 41 -11.95 -0.18 -19.41
N THR A 42 -12.57 0.42 -18.39
CA THR A 42 -13.66 1.40 -18.58
C THR A 42 -13.13 2.64 -19.31
N ALA A 43 -12.00 3.20 -18.92
CA ALA A 43 -11.40 4.36 -19.59
C ALA A 43 -11.15 4.09 -21.07
N ARG A 44 -10.69 2.89 -21.43
CA ARG A 44 -10.50 2.48 -22.84
C ARG A 44 -11.82 2.33 -23.59
N ALA A 45 -12.87 1.85 -22.93
CA ALA A 45 -14.19 1.75 -23.53
C ALA A 45 -14.80 3.13 -23.85
N PHE A 46 -14.32 4.19 -23.19
CA PHE A 46 -14.63 5.61 -23.47
C PHE A 46 -13.57 6.30 -24.33
N ASP A 47 -12.80 5.55 -25.12
CA ASP A 47 -11.80 6.05 -26.05
C ASP A 47 -10.71 6.95 -25.42
N VAL A 48 -10.44 6.79 -24.12
CA VAL A 48 -9.30 7.48 -23.49
C VAL A 48 -7.98 6.94 -24.07
N PRO A 49 -7.18 7.78 -24.71
CA PRO A 49 -5.92 7.36 -25.32
C PRO A 49 -4.89 7.05 -24.22
N MET A 50 -4.80 5.80 -23.77
CA MET A 50 -3.85 5.38 -22.74
C MET A 50 -2.42 5.40 -23.29
N ARG A 51 -1.89 6.60 -23.54
CA ARG A 51 -0.54 6.84 -24.09
C ARG A 51 0.23 7.80 -23.18
N VAL A 52 1.49 7.48 -22.96
CA VAL A 52 2.45 8.32 -22.25
C VAL A 52 3.70 8.43 -23.12
N GLN A 53 4.15 9.65 -23.40
CA GLN A 53 5.26 9.90 -24.31
C GLN A 53 5.07 9.18 -25.67
N ASP A 54 3.88 9.29 -26.25
CA ASP A 54 3.45 8.62 -27.49
C ASP A 54 3.49 7.09 -27.49
N LYS A 55 3.83 6.46 -26.37
CA LYS A 55 3.81 4.99 -26.23
C LYS A 55 2.51 4.51 -25.59
N PRO A 56 1.85 3.48 -26.13
CA PRO A 56 0.68 2.91 -25.54
C PRO A 56 1.03 2.20 -24.21
N VAL A 57 0.29 2.48 -23.15
CA VAL A 57 0.46 1.80 -21.87
C VAL A 57 -0.32 0.48 -21.93
N PRO A 58 0.35 -0.69 -21.81
CA PRO A 58 -0.34 -1.97 -21.86
C PRO A 58 -1.26 -2.17 -20.65
N LEU A 59 -2.42 -2.78 -20.87
CA LEU A 59 -3.42 -3.00 -19.81
C LEU A 59 -2.86 -3.79 -18.62
N VAL A 60 -1.99 -4.75 -18.89
CA VAL A 60 -1.34 -5.60 -17.88
C VAL A 60 -0.38 -4.84 -16.96
N ALA A 61 0.12 -3.68 -17.39
CA ALA A 61 1.04 -2.88 -16.56
C ALA A 61 0.38 -2.41 -15.25
N PHE A 62 -0.92 -2.10 -15.27
CA PHE A 62 -1.64 -1.59 -14.10
C PHE A 62 -1.74 -2.60 -12.95
N PRO A 63 -2.27 -3.81 -13.14
CA PRO A 63 -2.28 -4.80 -12.06
C PRO A 63 -0.87 -5.21 -11.65
N GLN A 64 0.09 -5.31 -12.56
CA GLN A 64 1.46 -5.66 -12.26
C GLN A 64 2.11 -4.61 -11.34
N LEU A 65 2.04 -3.33 -11.67
CA LEU A 65 2.58 -2.25 -10.83
C LEU A 65 1.88 -2.17 -9.48
N THR A 66 0.55 -2.38 -9.45
CA THR A 66 -0.23 -2.42 -8.21
C THR A 66 0.24 -3.54 -7.27
N LEU A 67 0.50 -4.73 -7.80
CA LEU A 67 1.00 -5.85 -7.01
C LEU A 67 2.42 -5.59 -6.49
N ILE A 68 3.29 -5.03 -7.32
CA ILE A 68 4.65 -4.64 -6.91
C ILE A 68 4.58 -3.60 -5.78
N ALA A 69 3.78 -2.55 -5.94
CA ALA A 69 3.60 -1.52 -4.91
C ALA A 69 3.05 -2.12 -3.60
N SER A 70 2.13 -3.07 -3.68
CA SER A 70 1.58 -3.76 -2.52
C SER A 70 2.61 -4.63 -1.79
N ILE A 71 3.48 -5.31 -2.53
CA ILE A 71 4.60 -6.08 -1.94
C ILE A 71 5.58 -5.14 -1.24
N ILE A 72 5.90 -4.00 -1.86
CA ILE A 72 6.78 -2.97 -1.26
C ILE A 72 6.14 -2.42 0.03
N ALA A 73 4.83 -2.14 0.03
CA ALA A 73 4.12 -1.65 1.21
C ALA A 73 4.14 -2.69 2.36
N VAL A 74 3.96 -3.97 2.06
CA VAL A 74 4.07 -5.06 3.04
C VAL A 74 5.50 -5.18 3.56
N GLY A 75 6.50 -5.08 2.70
CA GLY A 75 7.91 -5.06 3.10
C GLY A 75 8.26 -3.88 4.00
N LEU A 76 7.76 -2.69 3.67
CA LEU A 76 7.88 -1.50 4.51
C LEU A 76 7.21 -1.70 5.87
N ALA A 77 6.00 -2.27 5.91
CA ALA A 77 5.31 -2.60 7.15
C ALA A 77 6.14 -3.54 8.04
N ALA A 78 6.75 -4.57 7.44
CA ALA A 78 7.64 -5.48 8.15
C ALA A 78 8.89 -4.76 8.71
N ALA A 79 9.49 -3.88 7.92
CA ALA A 79 10.65 -3.09 8.32
C ALA A 79 10.32 -2.16 9.49
N VAL A 80 9.25 -1.36 9.38
CA VAL A 80 8.88 -0.41 10.46
C VAL A 80 8.44 -1.12 11.74
N THR A 81 7.80 -2.29 11.65
CA THR A 81 7.45 -3.07 12.84
C THR A 81 8.68 -3.61 13.57
N ARG A 82 9.80 -3.82 12.87
CA ARG A 82 11.03 -4.32 13.45
C ARG A 82 11.86 -3.21 14.10
N TRP A 83 11.91 -2.02 13.48
CA TRP A 83 12.87 -0.97 13.84
C TRP A 83 12.25 0.29 14.44
N SER A 84 10.93 0.47 14.37
CA SER A 84 10.26 1.68 14.86
C SER A 84 9.53 1.45 16.19
N ARG A 85 9.55 2.48 17.06
CA ARG A 85 8.75 2.53 18.29
C ARG A 85 7.27 2.85 18.00
N HIS A 86 6.99 3.54 16.88
CA HIS A 86 5.65 3.93 16.43
C HIS A 86 5.38 3.41 15.01
N PRO A 87 5.31 2.07 14.80
CA PRO A 87 5.30 1.49 13.46
C PRO A 87 4.13 1.94 12.60
N ARG A 88 2.93 2.07 13.17
CA ARG A 88 1.76 2.54 12.43
C ARG A 88 1.92 3.97 11.92
N LYS A 89 2.37 4.89 12.78
CA LYS A 89 2.57 6.30 12.42
C LYS A 89 3.64 6.43 11.32
N VAL A 90 4.78 5.77 11.50
CA VAL A 90 5.87 5.81 10.51
C VAL A 90 5.44 5.19 9.19
N PHE A 91 4.74 4.05 9.22
CA PHE A 91 4.21 3.43 8.00
C PHE A 91 3.28 4.39 7.24
N VAL A 92 2.27 4.94 7.91
CA VAL A 92 1.30 5.85 7.28
C VAL A 92 1.97 7.08 6.71
N THR A 93 2.84 7.75 7.49
CA THR A 93 3.55 8.96 7.02
C THR A 93 4.43 8.66 5.82
N THR A 94 5.20 7.57 5.85
CA THR A 94 6.09 7.19 4.75
C THR A 94 5.31 6.82 3.50
N THR A 95 4.23 6.02 3.64
CA THR A 95 3.42 5.62 2.47
C THR A 95 2.67 6.80 1.87
N LEU A 96 2.15 7.74 2.67
CA LEU A 96 1.53 8.96 2.15
C LEU A 96 2.55 9.86 1.44
N ALA A 97 3.76 10.02 2.00
CA ALA A 97 4.83 10.77 1.36
C ALA A 97 5.25 10.14 0.03
N LEU A 98 5.39 8.82 -0.03
CA LEU A 98 5.67 8.08 -1.27
C LEU A 98 4.52 8.22 -2.27
N THR A 99 3.27 8.13 -1.84
CA THR A 99 2.12 8.34 -2.71
C THR A 99 2.17 9.73 -3.33
N ALA A 100 2.36 10.78 -2.53
CA ALA A 100 2.50 12.14 -3.03
C ALA A 100 3.69 12.30 -4.00
N LEU A 101 4.82 11.67 -3.71
CA LEU A 101 5.99 11.69 -4.60
C LEU A 101 5.71 11.02 -5.93
N PHE A 102 5.04 9.86 -5.92
CA PHE A 102 4.71 9.10 -7.13
C PHE A 102 3.53 9.69 -7.93
N THR A 103 2.80 10.66 -7.40
CA THR A 103 1.83 11.49 -8.11
C THR A 103 2.51 12.46 -9.10
N LEU A 104 3.74 12.90 -8.85
CA LEU A 104 4.45 13.85 -9.70
C LEU A 104 4.74 13.34 -11.12
N PRO A 105 5.28 12.12 -11.35
CA PRO A 105 5.59 11.65 -12.68
C PRO A 105 4.39 11.62 -13.65
N PRO A 106 3.18 11.13 -13.29
CA PRO A 106 2.01 11.22 -14.16
C PRO A 106 1.60 12.65 -14.51
N ILE A 107 1.70 13.58 -13.55
CA ILE A 107 1.34 14.99 -13.77
C ILE A 107 2.31 15.65 -14.75
N LEU A 108 3.61 15.37 -14.63
CA LEU A 108 4.67 15.94 -15.46
C LEU A 108 4.83 15.21 -16.79
N ALA A 109 4.27 14.01 -16.95
CA ALA A 109 4.39 13.23 -18.17
C ALA A 109 3.71 13.92 -19.37
N ASP A 110 4.26 13.71 -20.55
CA ASP A 110 3.59 14.09 -21.81
C ASP A 110 2.49 13.07 -22.11
N ALA A 111 1.28 13.43 -21.73
CA ALA A 111 0.08 12.61 -21.89
C ALA A 111 -1.16 13.51 -21.91
N SER A 112 -2.26 13.01 -22.49
CA SER A 112 -3.54 13.73 -22.46
C SER A 112 -4.06 13.89 -21.02
N THR A 113 -4.83 14.94 -20.76
CA THR A 113 -5.41 15.20 -19.43
C THR A 113 -6.24 14.01 -18.95
N SER A 114 -7.01 13.39 -19.84
CA SER A 114 -7.80 12.19 -19.50
C SER A 114 -6.92 11.01 -19.09
N THR A 115 -5.82 10.77 -19.79
CA THR A 115 -4.83 9.74 -19.41
C THR A 115 -4.21 10.03 -18.05
N LYS A 116 -3.80 11.28 -17.78
CA LYS A 116 -3.27 11.70 -16.47
C LYS A 116 -4.25 11.45 -15.34
N LEU A 117 -5.52 11.82 -15.53
CA LEU A 117 -6.57 11.59 -14.53
C LEU A 117 -6.79 10.10 -14.23
N VAL A 118 -6.78 9.25 -15.27
CA VAL A 118 -6.91 7.80 -15.06
C VAL A 118 -5.70 7.24 -14.31
N LEU A 119 -4.48 7.64 -14.67
CA LEU A 119 -3.26 7.21 -13.99
C LEU A 119 -3.28 7.64 -12.52
N GLU A 120 -3.70 8.87 -12.23
CA GLU A 120 -3.79 9.40 -10.87
C GLU A 120 -4.86 8.66 -10.07
N LEU A 121 -6.03 8.45 -10.66
CA LEU A 121 -7.11 7.70 -10.02
C LEU A 121 -6.67 6.28 -9.63
N THR A 122 -5.98 5.57 -10.53
CA THR A 122 -5.49 4.22 -10.23
C THR A 122 -4.47 4.24 -9.08
N HIS A 123 -3.64 5.28 -8.99
CA HIS A 123 -2.67 5.46 -7.92
C HIS A 123 -3.34 5.69 -6.57
N LEU A 124 -4.33 6.58 -6.53
CA LEU A 124 -5.12 6.87 -5.33
C LEU A 124 -5.93 5.67 -4.84
N VAL A 125 -6.47 4.86 -5.75
CA VAL A 125 -7.20 3.63 -5.40
C VAL A 125 -6.27 2.63 -4.70
N VAL A 126 -5.05 2.44 -5.19
CA VAL A 126 -4.05 1.58 -4.51
C VAL A 126 -3.76 2.11 -3.11
N ALA A 127 -3.49 3.41 -2.98
CA ALA A 127 -3.20 4.03 -1.69
C ALA A 127 -4.37 3.88 -0.72
N ALA A 128 -5.60 4.15 -1.17
CA ALA A 128 -6.82 4.06 -0.36
C ALA A 128 -7.15 2.63 0.08
N CYS A 129 -6.82 1.62 -0.71
CA CYS A 129 -7.03 0.22 -0.35
C CYS A 129 -5.93 -0.33 0.55
N VAL A 130 -4.67 -0.12 0.18
CA VAL A 130 -3.53 -0.81 0.82
C VAL A 130 -3.12 -0.12 2.14
N ILE A 131 -3.06 1.22 2.16
CA ILE A 131 -2.57 1.95 3.34
C ILE A 131 -3.44 1.67 4.58
N PRO A 132 -4.77 1.87 4.58
CA PRO A 132 -5.58 1.62 5.77
C PRO A 132 -5.66 0.13 6.13
N ALA A 133 -5.69 -0.76 5.13
CA ALA A 133 -5.73 -2.20 5.34
C ALA A 133 -4.50 -2.71 6.12
N VAL A 134 -3.31 -2.27 5.74
CA VAL A 134 -2.05 -2.62 6.40
C VAL A 134 -1.90 -1.87 7.72
N ALA A 135 -2.12 -0.54 7.74
CA ALA A 135 -1.98 0.29 8.93
C ALA A 135 -2.89 -0.16 10.08
N GLY A 136 -4.11 -0.63 9.78
CA GLY A 136 -5.05 -1.17 10.78
C GLY A 136 -4.59 -2.48 11.45
N ARG A 137 -3.51 -3.09 10.96
CA ARG A 137 -2.93 -4.33 11.53
C ARG A 137 -1.59 -4.09 12.21
N LEU A 138 -1.05 -2.89 12.11
CA LEU A 138 0.19 -2.51 12.77
C LEU A 138 -0.08 -2.08 14.22
N PRO A 139 0.83 -2.39 15.17
CA PRO A 139 0.75 -1.87 16.52
C PRO A 139 0.88 -0.34 16.51
N ASN A 140 0.15 0.32 17.42
CA ASN A 140 0.21 1.77 17.53
C ASN A 140 1.56 2.22 18.13
N ASP A 141 1.93 1.61 19.25
CA ASP A 141 3.15 1.93 20.00
C ASP A 141 3.75 0.65 20.62
N ARG A 142 5.04 0.69 20.90
CA ARG A 142 5.80 -0.32 21.70
C ARG A 142 6.49 0.34 22.87
#